data_2e3e6636fda6d55721c5f32b86a9db9f
#
_entry.id   2e3e6636fda6d55721c5f32b86a9db9f
#
_cell.length_a   1.000
_cell.length_b   1.000
_cell.length_c   1.000
_cell.angle_alpha   90.00
_cell.angle_beta   90.00
_cell.angle_gamma   90.00
#
_symmetry.space_group_name_H-M   'P 1'
#
loop_
_entity.id
_entity.type
_entity.pdbx_description
1 polymer ?
#
loop_
_entity_poly.entity_id
_entity_poly.type
_entity_poly.pdbx_seq_one_letter_code
_entity_poly.pdbx_strand_id
1 'polypeptide(L)'
;MADKYISNVELGSIIYSLKDKEARAAVNALQTAVSSSLVFKGVVSSAADLTSLKNYKVGWTYKANASFEIASLGKLEVGDMIICISDYSSSYKASDWTVVQNNVDTMTGASSTAAGTRGLVPAPQANDNEKYLRGDGTWGSPVADVAWESFNDLIG
;
A
#
# COMPACT_ATOMS: atom_id res chain seq x y z
N MET A 1 30.75 28.65 -58.96
CA MET A 1 30.27 27.88 -57.82
C MET A 1 29.24 26.92 -58.37
N ALA A 2 29.46 25.60 -58.22
CA ALA A 2 28.45 24.64 -58.65
C ALA A 2 27.35 24.62 -57.58
N ASP A 3 26.15 24.98 -57.97
CA ASP A 3 24.98 24.88 -57.14
C ASP A 3 24.77 23.39 -56.79
N LYS A 4 24.93 23.08 -55.55
CA LYS A 4 24.74 21.74 -55.05
C LYS A 4 23.26 21.51 -54.79
N TYR A 5 22.55 21.04 -55.84
CA TYR A 5 21.15 20.65 -55.69
C TYR A 5 21.06 19.38 -54.81
N ILE A 6 20.29 19.48 -53.75
CA ILE A 6 19.94 18.28 -52.95
C ILE A 6 18.95 17.46 -53.80
N SER A 7 19.27 16.23 -54.06
CA SER A 7 18.36 15.34 -54.79
C SER A 7 17.11 15.03 -54.00
N ASN A 8 16.00 14.73 -54.68
CA ASN A 8 14.76 14.34 -54.02
C ASN A 8 14.90 13.13 -53.09
N VAL A 9 15.88 12.26 -53.42
CA VAL A 9 16.20 11.06 -52.59
C VAL A 9 16.89 11.51 -51.29
N GLU A 10 17.87 12.42 -51.41
CA GLU A 10 18.57 12.96 -50.23
C GLU A 10 17.61 13.77 -49.33
N LEU A 11 16.73 14.57 -49.91
CA LEU A 11 15.70 15.30 -49.16
C LEU A 11 14.74 14.35 -48.48
N GLY A 12 14.29 13.30 -49.16
CA GLY A 12 13.44 12.24 -48.58
C GLY A 12 14.10 11.54 -47.43
N SER A 13 15.39 11.22 -47.54
CA SER A 13 16.17 10.58 -46.49
C SER A 13 16.35 11.48 -45.27
N ILE A 14 16.60 12.78 -45.47
CA ILE A 14 16.73 13.75 -44.39
C ILE A 14 15.39 13.90 -43.64
N ILE A 15 14.28 14.03 -44.36
CA ILE A 15 12.93 14.16 -43.78
C ILE A 15 12.57 12.90 -43.01
N TYR A 16 12.88 11.72 -43.52
CA TYR A 16 12.63 10.45 -42.84
C TYR A 16 13.47 10.33 -41.57
N SER A 17 14.75 10.70 -41.62
CA SER A 17 15.64 10.68 -40.46
C SER A 17 15.20 11.67 -39.37
N LEU A 18 14.70 12.86 -39.73
CA LEU A 18 14.16 13.83 -38.76
C LEU A 18 12.89 13.30 -38.09
N LYS A 19 11.95 12.76 -38.87
CA LYS A 19 10.72 12.14 -38.32
C LYS A 19 11.01 10.98 -37.39
N ASP A 20 11.98 10.12 -37.76
CA ASP A 20 12.40 9.02 -36.93
C ASP A 20 13.03 9.50 -35.60
N LYS A 21 13.83 10.58 -35.65
CA LYS A 21 14.43 11.17 -34.45
C LYS A 21 13.36 11.74 -33.49
N GLU A 22 12.36 12.43 -34.01
CA GLU A 22 11.25 12.94 -33.21
C GLU A 22 10.40 11.81 -32.64
N ALA A 23 10.09 10.80 -33.44
CA ALA A 23 9.37 9.62 -32.99
C ALA A 23 10.14 8.87 -31.90
N ARG A 24 11.44 8.69 -32.05
CA ARG A 24 12.30 8.07 -31.02
C ARG A 24 12.34 8.91 -29.74
N ALA A 25 12.44 10.23 -29.84
CA ALA A 25 12.41 11.10 -28.68
C ALA A 25 11.06 11.01 -27.94
N ALA A 26 9.96 10.95 -28.67
CA ALA A 26 8.63 10.78 -28.10
C ALA A 26 8.46 9.40 -27.44
N VAL A 27 8.95 8.33 -28.08
CA VAL A 27 8.93 6.98 -27.49
C VAL A 27 9.79 6.93 -26.23
N ASN A 28 10.99 7.50 -26.25
CA ASN A 28 11.86 7.53 -25.06
C ASN A 28 11.23 8.35 -23.91
N ALA A 29 10.59 9.47 -24.22
CA ALA A 29 9.87 10.25 -23.21
C ALA A 29 8.70 9.46 -22.60
N LEU A 30 7.95 8.75 -23.45
CA LEU A 30 6.85 7.89 -23.00
C LEU A 30 7.37 6.71 -22.16
N GLN A 31 8.45 6.07 -22.56
CA GLN A 31 9.09 5.00 -21.79
C GLN A 31 9.57 5.49 -20.42
N THR A 32 10.15 6.69 -20.36
CA THR A 32 10.56 7.31 -19.08
C THR A 32 9.35 7.59 -18.21
N ALA A 33 8.29 8.15 -18.75
CA ALA A 33 7.06 8.40 -18.01
C ALA A 33 6.40 7.14 -17.48
N VAL A 34 6.36 6.08 -18.29
CA VAL A 34 5.81 4.77 -17.88
C VAL A 34 6.69 4.09 -16.83
N SER A 35 8.03 4.17 -16.95
CA SER A 35 8.93 3.55 -15.98
C SER A 35 8.92 4.24 -14.61
N SER A 36 8.44 5.47 -14.52
CA SER A 36 8.26 6.18 -13.24
C SER A 36 6.85 6.06 -12.66
N SER A 37 5.93 5.39 -13.35
CA SER A 37 4.56 5.20 -12.90
C SER A 37 4.39 3.85 -12.18
N LEU A 38 3.37 3.78 -11.30
CA LEU A 38 2.97 2.52 -10.69
C LEU A 38 2.23 1.66 -11.72
N VAL A 39 2.73 0.44 -11.95
CA VAL A 39 2.15 -0.52 -12.89
C VAL A 39 1.63 -1.73 -12.13
N PHE A 40 0.30 -1.87 -12.06
CA PHE A 40 -0.31 -3.03 -11.43
C PHE A 40 -0.02 -4.30 -12.24
N LYS A 41 0.62 -5.27 -11.60
CA LYS A 41 1.06 -6.53 -12.21
C LYS A 41 0.19 -7.72 -11.82
N GLY A 42 -0.66 -7.56 -10.81
CA GLY A 42 -1.55 -8.63 -10.36
C GLY A 42 -1.57 -8.79 -8.85
N VAL A 43 -1.91 -9.99 -8.41
CA VAL A 43 -2.01 -10.35 -6.99
C VAL A 43 -0.96 -11.38 -6.61
N VAL A 44 -0.62 -11.41 -5.32
CA VAL A 44 0.26 -12.41 -4.70
C VAL A 44 -0.46 -13.03 -3.51
N SER A 45 -0.33 -14.34 -3.36
CA SER A 45 -1.00 -15.12 -2.32
C SER A 45 -0.03 -15.73 -1.32
N SER A 46 1.26 -15.70 -1.65
CA SER A 46 2.33 -16.29 -0.85
C SER A 46 3.64 -15.55 -1.02
N ALA A 47 4.57 -15.77 -0.11
CA ALA A 47 5.93 -15.26 -0.23
C ALA A 47 6.61 -15.76 -1.53
N ALA A 48 6.35 -16.99 -1.94
CA ALA A 48 6.94 -17.58 -3.14
C ALA A 48 6.54 -16.83 -4.41
N ASP A 49 5.32 -16.31 -4.49
CA ASP A 49 4.84 -15.55 -5.65
C ASP A 49 5.69 -14.30 -5.89
N LEU A 50 6.13 -13.64 -4.81
CA LEU A 50 6.99 -12.46 -4.91
C LEU A 50 8.47 -12.84 -5.05
N THR A 51 8.96 -13.78 -4.25
CA THR A 51 10.40 -14.12 -4.19
C THR A 51 10.89 -14.85 -5.43
N SER A 52 10.00 -15.47 -6.20
CA SER A 52 10.31 -16.12 -7.48
C SER A 52 10.38 -15.16 -8.67
N LEU A 53 9.94 -13.91 -8.50
CA LEU A 53 9.94 -12.92 -9.58
C LEU A 53 11.35 -12.62 -10.07
N LYS A 54 11.47 -12.50 -11.38
CA LYS A 54 12.69 -12.09 -12.07
C LYS A 54 12.41 -10.89 -12.95
N ASN A 55 13.45 -10.11 -13.21
CA ASN A 55 13.38 -8.98 -14.14
C ASN A 55 12.31 -7.94 -13.75
N TYR A 56 11.95 -7.87 -12.46
CA TYR A 56 11.04 -6.84 -11.98
C TYR A 56 11.64 -5.45 -12.10
N LYS A 57 10.79 -4.45 -12.24
CA LYS A 57 11.15 -3.07 -12.48
C LYS A 57 10.52 -2.16 -11.43
N VAL A 58 11.18 -1.05 -11.16
CA VAL A 58 10.62 0.03 -10.34
C VAL A 58 9.20 0.36 -10.79
N GLY A 59 8.31 0.56 -9.86
CA GLY A 59 6.90 0.84 -10.10
C GLY A 59 6.01 -0.40 -10.28
N TRP A 60 6.56 -1.61 -10.42
CA TRP A 60 5.71 -2.80 -10.40
C TRP A 60 4.99 -2.91 -9.07
N THR A 61 3.69 -3.08 -9.14
CA THR A 61 2.82 -3.08 -7.97
C THR A 61 1.97 -4.35 -7.97
N TYR A 62 1.94 -5.00 -6.82
CA TYR A 62 1.10 -6.18 -6.56
C TYR A 62 0.17 -5.91 -5.38
N LYS A 63 -0.92 -6.65 -5.31
CA LYS A 63 -1.84 -6.65 -4.17
C LYS A 63 -1.81 -8.02 -3.48
N ALA A 64 -1.69 -8.04 -2.17
CA ALA A 64 -1.82 -9.27 -1.40
C ALA A 64 -3.30 -9.70 -1.36
N ASN A 65 -3.59 -10.95 -1.70
CA ASN A 65 -4.92 -11.55 -1.60
C ASN A 65 -4.99 -12.67 -0.53
N ALA A 66 -3.90 -12.91 0.16
CA ALA A 66 -3.80 -13.77 1.34
C ALA A 66 -2.83 -13.13 2.34
N SER A 67 -2.89 -13.57 3.60
CA SER A 67 -1.92 -13.15 4.61
C SER A 67 -0.73 -14.11 4.59
N PHE A 68 0.49 -13.56 4.53
CA PHE A 68 1.74 -14.29 4.55
C PHE A 68 2.87 -13.40 5.09
N GLU A 69 4.01 -13.97 5.36
CA GLU A 69 5.18 -13.25 5.86
C GLU A 69 6.35 -13.36 4.89
N ILE A 70 7.07 -12.28 4.69
CA ILE A 70 8.34 -12.26 3.95
C ILE A 70 9.41 -11.72 4.89
N ALA A 71 10.48 -12.49 5.06
CA ALA A 71 11.65 -12.03 5.80
C ALA A 71 12.11 -10.65 5.30
N SER A 72 12.31 -9.72 6.21
CA SER A 72 12.71 -8.33 5.96
C SER A 72 11.64 -7.37 5.41
N LEU A 73 10.48 -7.86 4.97
CA LEU A 73 9.31 -7.02 4.66
C LEU A 73 8.25 -7.09 5.76
N GLY A 74 8.25 -8.17 6.56
CA GLY A 74 7.28 -8.40 7.61
C GLY A 74 6.03 -9.12 7.14
N LYS A 75 5.00 -9.07 7.99
CA LYS A 75 3.69 -9.65 7.70
C LYS A 75 2.93 -8.78 6.69
N LEU A 76 2.44 -9.41 5.65
CA LEU A 76 1.49 -8.84 4.70
C LEU A 76 0.10 -9.39 4.98
N GLU A 77 -0.91 -8.56 4.81
CA GLU A 77 -2.30 -8.93 5.00
C GLU A 77 -3.10 -8.71 3.72
N VAL A 78 -4.29 -9.30 3.67
CA VAL A 78 -5.17 -9.16 2.51
C VAL A 78 -5.48 -7.69 2.27
N GLY A 79 -5.17 -7.21 1.07
CA GLY A 79 -5.41 -5.83 0.69
C GLY A 79 -4.14 -4.97 0.63
N ASP A 80 -3.05 -5.38 1.29
CA ASP A 80 -1.79 -4.65 1.25
C ASP A 80 -1.25 -4.53 -0.17
N MET A 81 -0.61 -3.41 -0.44
CA MET A 81 0.06 -3.19 -1.72
C MET A 81 1.57 -3.33 -1.56
N ILE A 82 2.18 -4.02 -2.50
CA ILE A 82 3.61 -4.27 -2.54
C ILE A 82 4.15 -3.57 -3.78
N ILE A 83 5.08 -2.65 -3.59
CA ILE A 83 5.60 -1.78 -4.65
C ILE A 83 7.09 -2.03 -4.81
N CYS A 84 7.51 -2.27 -6.04
CA CYS A 84 8.92 -2.37 -6.39
C CYS A 84 9.56 -0.98 -6.43
N ILE A 85 10.63 -0.80 -5.66
CA ILE A 85 11.37 0.47 -5.53
C ILE A 85 12.79 0.40 -6.09
N SER A 86 13.23 -0.78 -6.51
CA SER A 86 14.52 -0.98 -7.19
C SER A 86 14.42 -2.07 -8.24
N ASP A 87 15.11 -1.91 -9.37
CA ASP A 87 15.14 -2.88 -10.44
C ASP A 87 15.83 -4.20 -10.02
N TYR A 88 15.31 -5.30 -10.54
CA TYR A 88 15.96 -6.60 -10.39
C TYR A 88 17.40 -6.57 -10.91
N SER A 89 18.34 -7.00 -10.08
CA SER A 89 19.76 -7.05 -10.46
C SER A 89 20.20 -8.45 -10.96
N SER A 90 20.21 -9.43 -10.08
CA SER A 90 20.62 -10.81 -10.38
C SER A 90 19.87 -11.85 -9.55
N SER A 91 19.27 -11.41 -8.44
CA SER A 91 18.47 -12.22 -7.51
C SER A 91 17.40 -11.35 -6.89
N TYR A 92 16.36 -11.98 -6.34
CA TYR A 92 15.37 -11.31 -5.51
C TYR A 92 16.04 -10.70 -4.28
N LYS A 93 15.65 -9.48 -3.94
CA LYS A 93 16.00 -8.81 -2.70
C LYS A 93 14.76 -8.18 -2.09
N ALA A 94 14.53 -8.45 -0.82
CA ALA A 94 13.42 -7.83 -0.10
C ALA A 94 13.55 -6.30 -0.04
N SER A 95 14.78 -5.76 -0.01
CA SER A 95 15.06 -4.33 -0.03
C SER A 95 14.65 -3.61 -1.32
N ASP A 96 14.36 -4.37 -2.39
CA ASP A 96 13.88 -3.80 -3.64
C ASP A 96 12.36 -3.52 -3.59
N TRP A 97 11.70 -3.82 -2.48
CA TRP A 97 10.26 -3.74 -2.30
C TRP A 97 9.90 -2.94 -1.06
N THR A 98 8.76 -2.28 -1.11
CA THR A 98 8.11 -1.64 0.03
C THR A 98 6.66 -2.08 0.12
N VAL A 99 6.11 -2.05 1.34
CA VAL A 99 4.72 -2.42 1.60
C VAL A 99 3.94 -1.19 2.02
N VAL A 100 2.80 -0.98 1.39
CA VAL A 100 1.79 -0.02 1.83
C VAL A 100 0.67 -0.84 2.47
N GLN A 101 0.60 -0.78 3.79
CA GLN A 101 -0.46 -1.45 4.54
C GLN A 101 -1.79 -0.73 4.31
N ASN A 102 -2.80 -1.50 3.94
CA ASN A 102 -4.14 -0.99 3.65
C ASN A 102 -5.17 -1.39 4.73
N ASN A 103 -4.72 -1.95 5.80
CA ASN A 103 -5.51 -2.38 6.95
C ASN A 103 -5.15 -1.54 8.17
N VAL A 104 -6.16 -1.19 8.94
CA VAL A 104 -6.02 -0.59 10.27
C VAL A 104 -6.53 -1.62 11.27
N ASP A 105 -5.63 -2.10 12.11
CA ASP A 105 -5.98 -3.06 13.16
C ASP A 105 -6.99 -2.46 14.15
N THR A 106 -7.75 -3.33 14.79
CA THR A 106 -8.54 -2.95 15.95
C THR A 106 -7.61 -2.51 17.10
N MET A 107 -7.98 -1.47 17.79
CA MET A 107 -7.22 -1.02 18.96
C MET A 107 -7.04 -2.17 19.98
N THR A 108 -5.87 -2.23 20.59
CA THR A 108 -5.66 -3.06 21.76
C THR A 108 -6.00 -2.24 23.00
N GLY A 109 -6.88 -2.74 23.86
CA GLY A 109 -7.23 -2.07 25.09
C GLY A 109 -6.06 -1.97 26.06
N ALA A 110 -6.13 -0.96 26.95
CA ALA A 110 -5.14 -0.82 28.02
C ALA A 110 -5.37 -1.86 29.11
N SER A 111 -4.30 -2.25 29.79
CA SER A 111 -4.34 -3.06 31.02
C SER A 111 -3.78 -2.27 32.19
N SER A 112 -3.77 -2.85 33.37
CA SER A 112 -3.16 -2.22 34.57
C SER A 112 -1.65 -2.01 34.44
N THR A 113 -0.98 -2.71 33.52
CA THR A 113 0.47 -2.72 33.38
C THR A 113 0.97 -2.27 32.01
N ALA A 114 0.07 -2.10 31.03
CA ALA A 114 0.43 -1.72 29.67
C ALA A 114 -0.57 -0.73 29.07
N ALA A 115 -0.06 0.22 28.31
CA ALA A 115 -0.88 1.11 27.50
C ALA A 115 -1.51 0.33 26.34
N GLY A 116 -2.70 0.73 25.92
CA GLY A 116 -3.32 0.25 24.70
C GLY A 116 -2.63 0.81 23.45
N THR A 117 -2.98 0.25 22.28
CA THR A 117 -2.53 0.73 20.99
C THR A 117 -3.65 1.46 20.26
N ARG A 118 -3.26 2.39 19.38
CA ARG A 118 -4.22 3.03 18.47
C ARG A 118 -4.74 2.01 17.45
N GLY A 119 -5.99 2.16 17.06
CA GLY A 119 -6.61 1.31 16.05
C GLY A 119 -8.09 1.64 15.87
N LEU A 120 -8.81 0.83 15.11
CA LEU A 120 -10.25 0.94 14.98
C LEU A 120 -10.92 0.53 16.29
N VAL A 121 -11.99 1.22 16.63
CA VAL A 121 -12.82 0.88 17.79
C VAL A 121 -13.48 -0.49 17.55
N PRO A 122 -13.48 -1.41 18.53
CA PRO A 122 -14.22 -2.65 18.43
C PRO A 122 -15.70 -2.40 18.14
N ALA A 123 -16.26 -3.12 17.17
CA ALA A 123 -17.66 -2.97 16.83
C ALA A 123 -18.56 -3.31 18.05
N PRO A 124 -19.56 -2.47 18.38
CA PRO A 124 -20.52 -2.82 19.41
C PRO A 124 -21.34 -4.04 18.98
N GLN A 125 -21.72 -4.86 19.94
CA GLN A 125 -22.57 -6.01 19.73
C GLN A 125 -24.05 -5.65 19.89
N ALA A 126 -24.95 -6.58 19.58
CA ALA A 126 -26.36 -6.40 19.89
C ALA A 126 -26.55 -6.14 21.40
N ASN A 127 -27.35 -5.16 21.74
CA ASN A 127 -27.60 -4.67 23.10
C ASN A 127 -26.45 -3.83 23.73
N ASP A 128 -25.54 -3.34 22.91
CA ASP A 128 -24.50 -2.40 23.36
C ASP A 128 -24.89 -0.91 23.14
N ASN A 129 -26.13 -0.64 22.70
CA ASN A 129 -26.61 0.71 22.36
C ASN A 129 -26.59 1.70 23.56
N GLU A 130 -26.60 1.19 24.77
CA GLU A 130 -26.52 2.00 26.00
C GLU A 130 -25.20 1.86 26.75
N LYS A 131 -24.24 1.16 26.13
CA LYS A 131 -22.91 0.98 26.70
C LYS A 131 -21.92 2.02 26.19
N TYR A 132 -20.88 2.25 26.94
CA TYR A 132 -19.75 3.09 26.56
C TYR A 132 -18.48 2.25 26.34
N LEU A 133 -17.58 2.74 25.48
CA LEU A 133 -16.28 2.12 25.29
C LEU A 133 -15.39 2.40 26.50
N ARG A 134 -14.84 1.35 27.07
CA ARG A 134 -13.89 1.42 28.18
C ARG A 134 -12.46 1.52 27.68
N GLY A 135 -11.56 2.02 28.52
CA GLY A 135 -10.14 2.12 28.21
C GLY A 135 -9.45 0.77 27.96
N ASP A 136 -10.05 -0.34 28.42
CA ASP A 136 -9.59 -1.70 28.15
C ASP A 136 -10.09 -2.25 26.78
N GLY A 137 -10.78 -1.43 25.98
CA GLY A 137 -11.30 -1.82 24.67
C GLY A 137 -12.63 -2.59 24.72
N THR A 138 -13.25 -2.73 25.88
CA THR A 138 -14.55 -3.41 26.04
C THR A 138 -15.70 -2.42 26.10
N TRP A 139 -16.90 -2.87 25.75
CA TRP A 139 -18.15 -2.11 25.94
C TRP A 139 -18.72 -2.41 27.32
N GLY A 140 -18.80 -1.41 28.18
CA GLY A 140 -19.29 -1.52 29.54
C GLY A 140 -20.60 -0.76 29.77
N SER A 141 -21.50 -1.31 30.58
CA SER A 141 -22.66 -0.59 31.02
C SER A 141 -22.29 0.52 32.00
N PRO A 142 -22.99 1.68 32.01
CA PRO A 142 -22.88 2.65 33.08
C PRO A 142 -23.11 1.94 34.41
N VAL A 143 -22.35 2.31 35.44
CA VAL A 143 -22.67 1.87 36.80
C VAL A 143 -24.02 2.46 37.10
N ALA A 144 -24.98 1.65 37.51
CA ALA A 144 -26.25 2.18 37.96
C ALA A 144 -25.97 3.22 39.05
N ASP A 145 -26.54 4.42 38.92
CA ASP A 145 -26.49 5.41 39.96
C ASP A 145 -26.88 4.74 41.28
N VAL A 146 -26.09 4.99 42.31
CA VAL A 146 -26.45 4.57 43.67
C VAL A 146 -27.85 5.17 43.92
N ALA A 147 -28.82 4.29 44.01
CA ALA A 147 -30.20 4.74 44.15
C ALA A 147 -30.31 5.75 45.33
N TRP A 148 -30.99 6.86 45.10
CA TRP A 148 -31.23 7.84 46.14
C TRP A 148 -31.78 7.23 47.42
N GLU A 149 -32.40 6.07 47.32
CA GLU A 149 -32.92 5.28 48.46
C GLU A 149 -31.84 4.86 49.45
N SER A 150 -30.62 4.53 48.95
CA SER A 150 -29.52 4.17 49.86
C SER A 150 -28.90 5.37 50.58
N PHE A 151 -29.16 6.60 50.08
CA PHE A 151 -28.72 7.81 50.77
C PHE A 151 -29.66 8.19 51.91
N ASN A 152 -30.96 7.95 51.77
CA ASN A 152 -31.94 8.21 52.82
C ASN A 152 -31.79 7.24 54.02
N ASP A 153 -31.31 6.00 53.76
CA ASP A 153 -31.01 5.05 54.84
C ASP A 153 -29.76 5.41 55.66
N LEU A 154 -28.90 6.30 55.12
CA LEU A 154 -27.67 6.72 55.78
C LEU A 154 -27.87 7.94 56.69
N ILE A 155 -28.98 8.70 56.53
CA ILE A 155 -29.28 9.97 57.23
C ILE A 155 -30.58 9.91 58.05
N GLY A 156 -31.20 8.74 58.14
CA GLY A 156 -32.41 8.48 58.95
C GLY A 156 -32.12 8.21 60.42
#